data_8f30f854c83e03f93139a354e2b42e2c
#
_entry.id   8f30f854c83e03f93139a354e2b42e2c
#
_cell.length_a   1.000
_cell.length_b   1.000
_cell.length_c   1.000
_cell.angle_alpha   90.00
_cell.angle_beta   90.00
_cell.angle_gamma   90.00
#
_symmetry.space_group_name_H-M   'P 1'
#
loop_
_entity.id
_entity.type
_entity.pdbx_description
1 polymer ?
#
loop_
_entity_poly.entity_id
_entity_poly.type
_entity_poly.pdbx_seq_one_letter_code
_entity_poly.pdbx_strand_id
1 'polypeptide(L)'
;MKNLILLLLFIPLISFSQDFRKMSFGQSVEELKETYPATEFTFEEENGVAIFSHEDFVGGIKTVVAYLFLDNSLKSGFYVYDEENYSKSSDDRYKDYKNISRFLNDKYKMKDDSTWHNDSYKNDSNSYSHAFAMGYVDFLETYRTEKVLIRHVLQKSDSSITHVLGYSNPEFAKQMYAESESDF
;
A
#
# COMPACT_ATOMS: atom_id res chain seq x y z
N MET A 1 51.85 5.27 -9.23
CA MET A 1 50.59 4.63 -9.60
C MET A 1 49.88 3.95 -8.42
N LYS A 2 50.19 4.27 -7.12
CA LYS A 2 49.54 3.65 -5.95
C LYS A 2 48.40 4.48 -5.36
N ASN A 3 48.16 5.72 -5.80
CA ASN A 3 47.16 6.60 -5.19
C ASN A 3 45.82 6.67 -5.95
N LEU A 4 45.68 5.96 -7.09
CA LEU A 4 44.47 5.99 -7.89
C LEU A 4 43.40 4.95 -7.40
N ILE A 5 43.81 3.95 -6.63
CA ILE A 5 42.93 2.88 -6.12
C ILE A 5 42.13 3.34 -4.90
N LEU A 6 42.62 4.36 -4.17
CA LEU A 6 41.95 4.83 -2.95
C LEU A 6 40.72 5.75 -3.23
N LEU A 7 40.63 6.31 -4.45
CA LEU A 7 39.53 7.21 -4.82
C LEU A 7 38.25 6.45 -5.23
N LEU A 8 38.36 5.16 -5.53
CA LEU A 8 37.21 4.31 -5.93
C LEU A 8 36.43 3.74 -4.74
N LEU A 9 36.92 3.89 -3.52
CA LEU A 9 36.28 3.40 -2.30
C LEU A 9 35.28 4.39 -1.67
N PHE A 10 35.16 5.60 -2.22
CA PHE A 10 34.21 6.64 -1.78
C PHE A 10 33.07 6.87 -2.79
N ILE A 11 32.68 5.86 -3.56
CA ILE A 11 31.34 5.90 -4.16
C ILE A 11 30.40 5.59 -2.98
N PRO A 12 29.62 6.58 -2.50
CA PRO A 12 28.58 6.26 -1.55
C PRO A 12 27.71 5.19 -2.24
N LEU A 13 27.62 4.03 -1.67
CA LEU A 13 26.55 3.09 -1.95
C LEU A 13 25.28 3.83 -1.54
N ILE A 14 24.79 4.71 -2.42
CA ILE A 14 23.44 5.21 -2.33
C ILE A 14 22.59 3.97 -2.58
N SER A 15 22.32 3.24 -1.51
CA SER A 15 21.28 2.25 -1.46
C SER A 15 20.00 3.07 -1.72
N PHE A 16 19.58 3.13 -2.98
CA PHE A 16 18.23 3.59 -3.31
C PHE A 16 17.29 2.60 -2.66
N SER A 17 16.92 2.90 -1.42
CA SER A 17 15.83 2.22 -0.77
C SER A 17 14.58 2.56 -1.58
N GLN A 18 14.16 1.63 -2.41
CA GLN A 18 12.90 1.74 -3.13
C GLN A 18 11.78 1.72 -2.11
N ASP A 19 10.91 2.73 -2.13
CA ASP A 19 9.85 2.88 -1.15
C ASP A 19 8.58 2.17 -1.59
N PHE A 20 8.34 2.13 -2.91
CA PHE A 20 7.25 1.38 -3.50
C PHE A 20 7.67 0.75 -4.84
N ARG A 21 7.78 -0.57 -4.89
CA ARG A 21 8.30 -1.34 -6.04
C ARG A 21 9.71 -0.83 -6.43
N LYS A 22 9.88 -0.37 -7.69
CA LYS A 22 11.16 0.18 -8.20
C LYS A 22 11.23 1.71 -8.10
N MET A 23 10.25 2.33 -7.44
CA MET A 23 10.16 3.78 -7.30
C MET A 23 10.47 4.23 -5.87
N SER A 24 11.02 5.42 -5.73
CA SER A 24 11.20 6.11 -4.46
C SER A 24 10.27 7.31 -4.38
N PHE A 25 9.80 7.66 -3.18
CA PHE A 25 9.02 8.88 -3.00
C PHE A 25 9.81 10.10 -3.43
N GLY A 26 9.14 11.04 -4.08
CA GLY A 26 9.76 12.23 -4.68
C GLY A 26 10.11 12.10 -6.15
N GLN A 27 10.21 10.90 -6.70
CA GLN A 27 10.45 10.70 -8.13
C GLN A 27 9.28 11.20 -8.98
N SER A 28 9.59 11.60 -10.21
CA SER A 28 8.63 12.20 -11.15
C SER A 28 7.87 11.17 -11.99
N VAL A 29 6.86 11.66 -12.71
CA VAL A 29 6.11 10.85 -13.70
C VAL A 29 7.01 10.39 -14.84
N GLU A 30 7.97 11.21 -15.26
CA GLU A 30 8.94 10.86 -16.29
C GLU A 30 9.79 9.67 -15.84
N GLU A 31 10.30 9.70 -14.60
CA GLU A 31 11.07 8.58 -14.02
C GLU A 31 10.22 7.31 -13.88
N LEU A 32 8.90 7.42 -13.58
CA LEU A 32 7.99 6.28 -13.60
C LEU A 32 7.96 5.64 -14.99
N LYS A 33 7.77 6.43 -16.05
CA LYS A 33 7.70 5.95 -17.43
C LYS A 33 9.04 5.36 -17.90
N GLU A 34 10.15 5.93 -17.47
CA GLU A 34 11.49 5.38 -17.73
C GLU A 34 11.74 4.06 -16.99
N THR A 35 11.24 3.94 -15.76
CA THR A 35 11.36 2.72 -14.95
C THR A 35 10.54 1.56 -15.51
N TYR A 36 9.40 1.88 -16.13
CA TYR A 36 8.44 0.90 -16.69
C TYR A 36 8.10 1.19 -18.16
N PRO A 37 9.07 1.14 -19.08
CA PRO A 37 8.89 1.60 -20.46
C PRO A 37 7.91 0.77 -21.30
N ALA A 38 7.62 -0.47 -20.90
CA ALA A 38 6.68 -1.37 -21.57
C ALA A 38 5.29 -1.41 -20.92
N THR A 39 5.05 -0.59 -19.89
CA THR A 39 3.77 -0.59 -19.17
C THR A 39 2.85 0.46 -19.76
N GLU A 40 1.65 0.05 -20.17
CA GLU A 40 0.57 0.96 -20.50
C GLU A 40 -0.14 1.37 -19.20
N PHE A 41 -0.09 2.67 -18.90
CA PHE A 41 -0.74 3.23 -17.72
C PHE A 41 -2.09 3.83 -18.08
N THR A 42 -3.11 3.53 -17.29
CA THR A 42 -4.30 4.35 -17.19
C THR A 42 -3.96 5.59 -16.38
N PHE A 43 -4.41 6.75 -16.83
CA PHE A 43 -4.14 8.04 -16.20
C PHE A 43 -5.45 8.72 -15.79
N GLU A 44 -5.49 9.18 -14.57
CA GLU A 44 -6.56 9.99 -14.00
C GLU A 44 -5.95 11.19 -13.28
N GLU A 45 -6.63 12.36 -13.37
CA GLU A 45 -6.20 13.55 -12.63
C GLU A 45 -7.42 14.23 -12.02
N GLU A 46 -7.35 14.47 -10.73
CA GLU A 46 -8.38 15.18 -9.98
C GLU A 46 -7.75 16.07 -8.91
N ASN A 47 -8.16 17.35 -8.86
CA ASN A 47 -7.72 18.33 -7.85
C ASN A 47 -6.18 18.45 -7.71
N GLY A 48 -5.46 18.34 -8.83
CA GLY A 48 -3.99 18.41 -8.86
C GLY A 48 -3.29 17.12 -8.42
N VAL A 49 -4.04 16.06 -8.13
CA VAL A 49 -3.53 14.73 -7.86
C VAL A 49 -3.56 13.92 -9.15
N ALA A 50 -2.41 13.44 -9.61
CA ALA A 50 -2.28 12.57 -10.77
C ALA A 50 -2.12 11.12 -10.33
N ILE A 51 -2.93 10.22 -10.88
CA ILE A 51 -2.87 8.77 -10.60
C ILE A 51 -2.53 8.03 -11.89
N PHE A 52 -1.45 7.27 -11.85
CA PHE A 52 -1.06 6.34 -12.90
C PHE A 52 -1.27 4.92 -12.39
N SER A 53 -2.05 4.11 -13.12
CA SER A 53 -2.35 2.75 -12.70
C SER A 53 -2.18 1.74 -13.84
N HIS A 54 -1.93 0.50 -13.48
CA HIS A 54 -1.90 -0.62 -14.41
C HIS A 54 -2.27 -1.93 -13.70
N GLU A 55 -2.74 -2.91 -14.45
CA GLU A 55 -2.96 -4.26 -13.92
C GLU A 55 -1.65 -5.02 -13.79
N ASP A 56 -1.52 -5.82 -12.72
CA ASP A 56 -0.38 -6.72 -12.49
C ASP A 56 -0.81 -7.89 -11.58
N PHE A 57 0.08 -8.84 -11.36
CA PHE A 57 -0.12 -9.93 -10.41
C PHE A 57 0.81 -9.74 -9.20
N VAL A 58 0.23 -9.62 -8.02
CA VAL A 58 0.96 -9.47 -6.76
C VAL A 58 0.63 -10.64 -5.84
N GLY A 59 1.65 -11.47 -5.55
CA GLY A 59 1.42 -12.70 -4.78
C GLY A 59 0.49 -13.71 -5.47
N GLY A 60 0.40 -13.67 -6.82
CA GLY A 60 -0.51 -14.52 -7.60
C GLY A 60 -1.95 -14.01 -7.67
N ILE A 61 -2.23 -12.83 -7.13
CA ILE A 61 -3.53 -12.18 -7.14
C ILE A 61 -3.53 -11.07 -8.18
N LYS A 62 -4.53 -11.03 -9.06
CA LYS A 62 -4.71 -9.92 -10.00
C LYS A 62 -4.99 -8.64 -9.21
N THR A 63 -4.27 -7.58 -9.51
CA THR A 63 -4.19 -6.39 -8.67
C THR A 63 -4.04 -5.17 -9.57
N VAL A 64 -4.72 -4.09 -9.26
CA VAL A 64 -4.41 -2.77 -9.81
C VAL A 64 -3.28 -2.16 -9.00
N VAL A 65 -2.19 -1.83 -9.66
CA VAL A 65 -1.06 -1.10 -9.06
C VAL A 65 -1.21 0.36 -9.42
N ALA A 66 -1.30 1.24 -8.43
CA ALA A 66 -1.49 2.66 -8.62
C ALA A 66 -0.34 3.46 -8.00
N TYR A 67 0.05 4.54 -8.68
CA TYR A 67 1.06 5.51 -8.27
C TYR A 67 0.42 6.88 -8.19
N LEU A 68 0.43 7.50 -7.02
CA LEU A 68 -0.16 8.81 -6.77
C LEU A 68 0.93 9.87 -6.73
N PHE A 69 0.78 10.86 -7.59
CA PHE A 69 1.66 12.02 -7.69
C PHE A 69 0.93 13.29 -7.27
N LEU A 70 1.62 14.14 -6.52
CA LEU A 70 1.23 15.50 -6.23
C LEU A 70 2.40 16.41 -6.61
N ASP A 71 2.14 17.46 -7.40
CA ASP A 71 3.17 18.37 -7.93
C ASP A 71 4.30 17.60 -8.64
N ASN A 72 3.94 16.65 -9.52
CA ASN A 72 4.86 15.79 -10.27
C ASN A 72 5.84 15.00 -9.39
N SER A 73 5.46 14.69 -8.16
CA SER A 73 6.30 13.98 -7.18
C SER A 73 5.53 12.81 -6.58
N LEU A 74 6.07 11.59 -6.68
CA LEU A 74 5.46 10.39 -6.12
C LEU A 74 5.28 10.54 -4.60
N LYS A 75 4.06 10.42 -4.13
CA LYS A 75 3.68 10.52 -2.71
C LYS A 75 3.22 9.19 -2.13
N SER A 76 2.52 8.40 -2.95
CA SER A 76 1.98 7.10 -2.50
C SER A 76 1.95 6.09 -3.64
N GLY A 77 1.97 4.82 -3.26
CA GLY A 77 1.73 3.71 -4.17
C GLY A 77 0.78 2.70 -3.52
N PHE A 78 -0.08 2.10 -4.33
CA PHE A 78 -1.13 1.21 -3.84
C PHE A 78 -1.18 -0.09 -4.62
N TYR A 79 -1.52 -1.16 -3.92
CA TYR A 79 -2.05 -2.39 -4.47
C TYR A 79 -3.54 -2.44 -4.13
N VAL A 80 -4.39 -2.34 -5.14
CA VAL A 80 -5.83 -2.47 -5.00
C VAL A 80 -6.22 -3.84 -5.52
N TYR A 81 -6.65 -4.71 -4.63
CA TYR A 81 -7.08 -6.07 -4.95
C TYR A 81 -8.52 -5.98 -5.44
N ASP A 82 -8.68 -5.97 -6.76
CA ASP A 82 -9.90 -5.67 -7.47
C ASP A 82 -11.03 -6.68 -7.21
N GLU A 83 -12.24 -6.17 -7.00
CA GLU A 83 -13.42 -6.95 -6.66
C GLU A 83 -13.97 -7.73 -7.85
N GLU A 84 -13.98 -7.17 -9.05
CA GLU A 84 -14.56 -7.80 -10.25
C GLU A 84 -13.78 -9.04 -10.69
N ASN A 85 -12.49 -9.07 -10.44
CA ASN A 85 -11.61 -10.19 -10.76
C ASN A 85 -11.40 -11.14 -9.58
N TYR A 86 -12.01 -10.85 -8.44
CA TYR A 86 -11.87 -11.60 -7.20
C TYR A 86 -13.15 -12.40 -6.93
N SER A 87 -13.39 -13.45 -7.71
CA SER A 87 -14.52 -14.38 -7.47
C SER A 87 -14.40 -15.18 -6.18
N LYS A 88 -13.63 -14.68 -5.21
CA LYS A 88 -13.33 -15.35 -3.96
C LYS A 88 -14.36 -15.02 -2.88
N SER A 89 -14.64 -16.02 -2.05
CA SER A 89 -15.46 -15.85 -0.85
C SER A 89 -14.83 -14.84 0.14
N SER A 90 -15.62 -14.32 1.07
CA SER A 90 -15.09 -13.48 2.17
C SER A 90 -13.98 -14.19 2.96
N ASP A 91 -14.10 -15.53 3.12
CA ASP A 91 -13.08 -16.36 3.78
C ASP A 91 -11.75 -16.35 3.03
N ASP A 92 -11.77 -16.47 1.71
CA ASP A 92 -10.56 -16.47 0.91
C ASP A 92 -9.90 -15.09 0.91
N ARG A 93 -10.70 -14.01 0.88
CA ARG A 93 -10.19 -12.63 0.99
C ARG A 93 -9.53 -12.39 2.34
N TYR A 94 -10.15 -12.86 3.43
CA TYR A 94 -9.53 -12.78 4.75
C TYR A 94 -8.24 -13.60 4.84
N LYS A 95 -8.16 -14.78 4.21
CA LYS A 95 -6.92 -15.56 4.13
C LYS A 95 -5.82 -14.81 3.39
N ASP A 96 -6.15 -14.19 2.26
CA ASP A 96 -5.18 -13.40 1.49
C ASP A 96 -4.70 -12.19 2.31
N TYR A 97 -5.60 -11.47 2.97
CA TYR A 97 -5.26 -10.42 3.91
C TYR A 97 -4.28 -10.92 4.99
N LYS A 98 -4.58 -12.02 5.65
CA LYS A 98 -3.71 -12.62 6.68
C LYS A 98 -2.36 -13.07 6.15
N ASN A 99 -2.27 -13.56 4.92
CA ASN A 99 -1.01 -13.94 4.31
C ASN A 99 -0.12 -12.71 4.04
N ILE A 100 -0.70 -11.61 3.54
CA ILE A 100 0.00 -10.35 3.34
C ILE A 100 0.44 -9.76 4.69
N SER A 101 -0.45 -9.73 5.69
CA SER A 101 -0.16 -9.27 7.05
C SER A 101 1.02 -10.03 7.66
N ARG A 102 1.07 -11.35 7.52
CA ARG A 102 2.17 -12.17 8.02
C ARG A 102 3.50 -11.74 7.39
N PHE A 103 3.52 -11.55 6.07
CA PHE A 103 4.70 -11.11 5.35
C PHE A 103 5.17 -9.70 5.77
N LEU A 104 4.23 -8.79 6.07
CA LEU A 104 4.54 -7.46 6.57
C LEU A 104 5.07 -7.51 8.01
N ASN A 105 4.45 -8.32 8.88
CA ASN A 105 4.85 -8.49 10.27
C ASN A 105 6.27 -9.05 10.45
N ASP A 106 6.77 -9.83 9.47
CA ASP A 106 8.14 -10.31 9.47
C ASP A 106 9.17 -9.18 9.28
N LYS A 107 8.74 -8.03 8.72
CA LYS A 107 9.63 -6.91 8.37
C LYS A 107 9.38 -5.65 9.18
N TYR A 108 8.16 -5.42 9.62
CA TYR A 108 7.73 -4.16 10.21
C TYR A 108 6.98 -4.40 11.51
N LYS A 109 7.07 -3.42 12.42
CA LYS A 109 6.25 -3.43 13.64
C LYS A 109 4.84 -2.97 13.30
N MET A 110 3.88 -3.84 13.55
CA MET A 110 2.46 -3.60 13.29
C MET A 110 1.80 -2.83 14.45
N LYS A 111 0.86 -1.95 14.11
CA LYS A 111 -0.19 -1.42 14.96
C LYS A 111 -1.53 -1.87 14.38
N ASP A 112 -2.36 -2.50 15.20
CA ASP A 112 -3.73 -2.86 14.85
C ASP A 112 -4.65 -1.67 15.16
N ASP A 113 -5.25 -1.13 14.10
CA ASP A 113 -6.20 -0.03 14.14
C ASP A 113 -7.62 -0.49 13.70
N SER A 114 -7.88 -1.81 13.72
CA SER A 114 -9.14 -2.40 13.26
C SER A 114 -10.34 -1.91 14.07
N THR A 115 -11.45 -1.64 13.37
CA THR A 115 -12.70 -1.19 13.97
C THR A 115 -13.67 -2.36 14.10
N TRP A 116 -14.14 -2.62 15.31
CA TRP A 116 -15.09 -3.68 15.62
C TRP A 116 -16.49 -3.10 15.79
N HIS A 117 -17.43 -3.52 14.94
CA HIS A 117 -18.85 -3.16 15.01
C HIS A 117 -19.64 -4.14 15.88
N ASN A 118 -19.04 -5.31 16.17
CA ASN A 118 -19.56 -6.29 17.12
C ASN A 118 -18.41 -6.91 17.93
N ASP A 119 -18.27 -6.50 19.18
CA ASP A 119 -17.18 -6.93 20.07
C ASP A 119 -17.23 -8.42 20.46
N SER A 120 -18.35 -9.11 20.23
CA SER A 120 -18.47 -10.53 20.59
C SER A 120 -17.44 -11.43 19.91
N TYR A 121 -16.90 -10.99 18.77
CA TYR A 121 -15.93 -11.73 17.97
C TYR A 121 -14.48 -11.29 18.19
N LYS A 122 -14.25 -10.15 18.86
CA LYS A 122 -12.94 -9.50 18.96
C LYS A 122 -11.88 -10.35 19.63
N ASN A 123 -12.25 -11.20 20.56
CA ASN A 123 -11.34 -12.02 21.37
C ASN A 123 -11.18 -13.46 20.86
N ASP A 124 -11.82 -13.80 19.73
CA ASP A 124 -11.72 -15.13 19.11
C ASP A 124 -11.23 -15.03 17.67
N SER A 125 -9.90 -15.16 17.50
CA SER A 125 -9.27 -15.09 16.18
C SER A 125 -9.74 -16.16 15.18
N ASN A 126 -10.31 -17.27 15.65
CA ASN A 126 -10.87 -18.28 14.76
C ASN A 126 -12.18 -17.83 14.09
N SER A 127 -12.85 -16.84 14.70
CA SER A 127 -14.11 -16.28 14.21
C SER A 127 -13.93 -15.03 13.35
N TYR A 128 -12.70 -14.54 13.13
CA TYR A 128 -12.42 -13.28 12.42
C TYR A 128 -12.90 -13.30 10.96
N SER A 129 -12.71 -14.41 10.25
CA SER A 129 -13.22 -14.58 8.89
C SER A 129 -14.75 -14.47 8.84
N HIS A 130 -15.43 -15.11 9.80
CA HIS A 130 -16.89 -15.00 9.93
C HIS A 130 -17.33 -13.59 10.29
N ALA A 131 -16.66 -12.94 11.25
CA ALA A 131 -16.95 -11.55 11.63
C ALA A 131 -16.83 -10.60 10.43
N PHE A 132 -15.78 -10.76 9.62
CA PHE A 132 -15.61 -10.01 8.38
C PHE A 132 -16.74 -10.30 7.37
N ALA A 133 -17.08 -11.57 7.15
CA ALA A 133 -18.15 -11.96 6.24
C ALA A 133 -19.51 -11.34 6.62
N MET A 134 -19.72 -11.11 7.91
CA MET A 134 -20.93 -10.48 8.46
C MET A 134 -20.85 -8.94 8.53
N GLY A 135 -19.71 -8.32 8.17
CA GLY A 135 -19.51 -6.88 8.29
C GLY A 135 -19.38 -6.39 9.73
N TYR A 136 -18.91 -7.24 10.64
CA TYR A 136 -18.74 -6.91 12.06
C TYR A 136 -17.36 -6.34 12.39
N VAL A 137 -16.46 -6.30 11.43
CA VAL A 137 -15.12 -5.77 11.59
C VAL A 137 -14.59 -5.19 10.27
N ASP A 138 -13.93 -4.05 10.38
CA ASP A 138 -13.05 -3.47 9.37
C ASP A 138 -11.62 -3.66 9.84
N PHE A 139 -10.85 -4.45 9.12
CA PHE A 139 -9.44 -4.67 9.45
C PHE A 139 -8.59 -3.54 8.90
N LEU A 140 -7.77 -2.97 9.76
CA LEU A 140 -6.76 -1.98 9.43
C LEU A 140 -5.49 -2.27 10.22
N GLU A 141 -4.42 -2.59 9.51
CA GLU A 141 -3.08 -2.70 10.08
C GLU A 141 -2.21 -1.56 9.57
N THR A 142 -1.49 -0.92 10.47
CA THR A 142 -0.59 0.17 10.17
C THR A 142 0.84 -0.23 10.54
N TYR A 143 1.77 -0.01 9.61
CA TYR A 143 3.19 -0.25 9.79
C TYR A 143 3.95 1.03 9.49
N ARG A 144 4.91 1.39 10.34
CA ARG A 144 5.62 2.64 10.20
C ARG A 144 7.12 2.46 10.31
N THR A 145 7.84 3.09 9.38
CA THR A 145 9.27 3.35 9.45
C THR A 145 9.53 4.85 9.34
N GLU A 146 10.79 5.27 9.40
CA GLU A 146 11.15 6.68 9.14
C GLU A 146 10.85 7.12 7.70
N LYS A 147 10.81 6.18 6.75
CA LYS A 147 10.69 6.46 5.31
C LYS A 147 9.32 6.16 4.72
N VAL A 148 8.60 5.21 5.32
CA VAL A 148 7.36 4.67 4.74
C VAL A 148 6.31 4.48 5.82
N LEU A 149 5.09 4.91 5.55
CA LEU A 149 3.86 4.49 6.23
C LEU A 149 3.16 3.47 5.33
N ILE A 150 2.89 2.27 5.87
CA ILE A 150 2.14 1.23 5.17
C ILE A 150 0.80 1.05 5.88
N ARG A 151 -0.29 1.02 5.11
CA ARG A 151 -1.64 0.72 5.61
C ARG A 151 -2.20 -0.45 4.83
N HIS A 152 -2.64 -1.45 5.54
CA HIS A 152 -3.26 -2.65 4.99
C HIS A 152 -4.71 -2.72 5.46
N VAL A 153 -5.63 -2.62 4.52
CA VAL A 153 -7.06 -2.44 4.76
C VAL A 153 -7.81 -3.61 4.14
N LEU A 154 -8.73 -4.19 4.90
CA LEU A 154 -9.75 -5.10 4.41
C LEU A 154 -11.08 -4.71 5.05
N GLN A 155 -11.99 -4.13 4.27
CA GLN A 155 -13.29 -3.63 4.70
C GLN A 155 -14.40 -4.24 3.85
N LYS A 156 -15.57 -4.35 4.45
CA LYS A 156 -16.79 -4.79 3.75
C LYS A 156 -17.90 -3.78 3.96
N SER A 157 -18.36 -3.19 2.86
CA SER A 157 -19.63 -2.47 2.82
C SER A 157 -20.76 -3.39 2.33
N ASP A 158 -21.99 -2.88 2.30
CA ASP A 158 -23.17 -3.69 1.92
C ASP A 158 -23.01 -4.37 0.55
N SER A 159 -22.36 -3.73 -0.40
CA SER A 159 -22.25 -4.17 -1.80
C SER A 159 -20.83 -4.41 -2.30
N SER A 160 -19.79 -4.06 -1.52
CA SER A 160 -18.41 -4.15 -1.99
C SER A 160 -17.44 -4.55 -0.88
N ILE A 161 -16.29 -5.10 -1.29
CA ILE A 161 -15.18 -5.40 -0.39
C ILE A 161 -13.98 -4.59 -0.88
N THR A 162 -13.44 -3.76 0.00
CA THR A 162 -12.21 -3.01 -0.24
C THR A 162 -11.04 -3.78 0.36
N HIS A 163 -10.08 -4.16 -0.48
CA HIS A 163 -8.81 -4.73 -0.03
C HIS A 163 -7.68 -3.94 -0.65
N VAL A 164 -6.96 -3.16 0.16
CA VAL A 164 -5.91 -2.25 -0.29
C VAL A 164 -4.68 -2.37 0.60
N LEU A 165 -3.51 -2.39 -0.04
CA LEU A 165 -2.22 -2.23 0.61
C LEU A 165 -1.55 -0.97 0.08
N GLY A 166 -1.51 0.09 0.90
CA GLY A 166 -0.97 1.39 0.54
C GLY A 166 0.40 1.64 1.17
N TYR A 167 1.29 2.23 0.41
CA TYR A 167 2.61 2.73 0.83
C TYR A 167 2.63 4.24 0.61
N SER A 168 2.93 5.01 1.63
CA SER A 168 2.91 6.47 1.54
C SER A 168 4.15 7.10 2.17
N ASN A 169 4.57 8.22 1.60
CA ASN A 169 5.50 9.11 2.29
C ASN A 169 4.87 9.54 3.63
N PRO A 170 5.57 9.43 4.78
CA PRO A 170 4.98 9.69 6.09
C PRO A 170 4.50 11.13 6.30
N GLU A 171 5.20 12.12 5.71
CA GLU A 171 4.80 13.52 5.82
C GLU A 171 3.56 13.82 4.99
N PHE A 172 3.49 13.27 3.78
CA PHE A 172 2.29 13.37 2.94
C PHE A 172 1.09 12.69 3.61
N ALA A 173 1.26 11.49 4.14
CA ALA A 173 0.20 10.80 4.86
C ALA A 173 -0.31 11.61 6.05
N LYS A 174 0.59 12.25 6.82
CA LYS A 174 0.22 13.11 7.93
C LYS A 174 -0.63 14.31 7.49
N GLN A 175 -0.32 14.93 6.36
CA GLN A 175 -1.10 16.04 5.81
C GLN A 175 -2.50 15.57 5.42
N MET A 176 -2.62 14.48 4.67
CA MET A 176 -3.90 13.93 4.22
C MET A 176 -4.83 13.54 5.38
N TYR A 177 -4.28 12.98 6.47
CA TYR A 177 -5.10 12.59 7.61
C TYR A 177 -5.45 13.78 8.53
N ALA A 178 -4.60 14.81 8.61
CA ALA A 178 -4.93 16.02 9.35
C ALA A 178 -6.10 16.79 8.70
N GLU A 179 -6.17 16.80 7.37
CA GLU A 179 -7.28 17.40 6.63
C GLU A 179 -8.58 16.62 6.84
N SER A 180 -8.52 15.27 6.86
CA SER A 180 -9.72 14.44 7.09
C SER A 180 -10.30 14.55 8.50
N GLU A 181 -9.47 14.87 9.52
CA GLU A 181 -9.94 15.10 10.90
C GLU A 181 -10.50 16.52 11.09
N SER A 182 -10.20 17.48 10.22
CA SER A 182 -10.71 18.86 10.31
C SER A 182 -12.11 19.04 9.71
N ASP A 183 -12.61 18.05 8.96
CA ASP A 183 -13.92 18.08 8.30
C ASP A 183 -15.05 17.44 9.13
N PHE A 184 -14.74 17.05 10.39
CA PHE A 184 -15.67 16.57 11.43
C PHE A 184 -15.58 17.44 12.69
#